data_0de9024738e16e18297a9b2ab9e4973b
#
_entry.id   0de9024738e16e18297a9b2ab9e4973b
#
_cell.length_a   1.000
_cell.length_b   1.000
_cell.length_c   1.000
_cell.angle_alpha   90.00
_cell.angle_beta   90.00
_cell.angle_gamma   90.00
#
_symmetry.space_group_name_H-M   'P 1'
#
loop_
_entity.id
_entity.type
_entity.pdbx_description
1 polymer ?
#
loop_
_entity_poly.entity_id
_entity_poly.type
_entity_poly.pdbx_seq_one_letter_code
_entity_poly.pdbx_strand_id
1 'polypeptide(L)'
;MLAWDLGDLGEAVEISVRGGADQIHLDVIDGHFAPNITFGPGTVKALRRRCDLKFDTHLMIDRPLLYVEKFLDAGSDILTFHAEVLDGKAFDELHGVVAHRGKEIGLAIKPSTELPDWAVARLDDVSVLTFMTVNPGFSGQAMDMSTMTKLERISALLKDKGSGADIEIDGGVEPENVHEVVKRGGNVLVAGAGVYGKSDPVKAIGTLRERAERAARDK
;
A
#
# COMPACT_ATOMS: atom_id res chain seq x y z
N MET A 1 4.19 3.52 -7.39
CA MET A 1 4.85 3.51 -8.73
C MET A 1 3.96 4.03 -9.87
N LEU A 2 2.64 3.93 -9.75
CA LEU A 2 1.65 4.32 -10.78
C LEU A 2 1.72 5.80 -11.22
N ALA A 3 2.32 6.66 -10.43
CA ALA A 3 2.46 8.10 -10.73
C ALA A 3 3.66 8.46 -11.65
N TRP A 4 4.49 7.48 -12.03
CA TRP A 4 5.61 7.66 -12.96
C TRP A 4 5.25 7.15 -14.37
N ASP A 5 6.10 7.44 -15.34
CA ASP A 5 5.98 6.86 -16.69
C ASP A 5 6.11 5.34 -16.60
N LEU A 6 5.04 4.62 -16.96
CA LEU A 6 5.05 3.15 -16.95
C LEU A 6 6.04 2.54 -17.95
N GLY A 7 6.52 3.32 -18.93
CA GLY A 7 7.58 2.91 -19.84
C GLY A 7 8.97 2.93 -19.20
N ASP A 8 9.14 3.62 -18.07
CA ASP A 8 10.45 3.74 -17.39
C ASP A 8 10.34 3.60 -15.85
N LEU A 9 9.65 2.57 -15.40
CA LEU A 9 9.53 2.25 -13.97
C LEU A 9 10.88 1.93 -13.31
N GLY A 10 11.90 1.56 -14.12
CA GLY A 10 13.26 1.35 -13.62
C GLY A 10 13.86 2.61 -13.02
N GLU A 11 13.69 3.78 -13.67
CA GLU A 11 14.13 5.07 -13.16
C GLU A 11 13.38 5.45 -11.88
N ALA A 12 12.07 5.20 -11.81
CA ALA A 12 11.29 5.45 -10.59
C ALA A 12 11.83 4.67 -9.38
N VAL A 13 12.22 3.40 -9.56
CA VAL A 13 12.87 2.61 -8.50
C VAL A 13 14.18 3.24 -8.08
N GLU A 14 15.02 3.66 -9.01
CA GLU A 14 16.32 4.28 -8.71
C GLU A 14 16.16 5.62 -7.98
N ILE A 15 15.15 6.41 -8.34
CA ILE A 15 14.77 7.65 -7.63
C ILE A 15 14.37 7.32 -6.19
N SER A 16 13.55 6.29 -5.98
CA SER A 16 13.09 5.88 -4.64
C SER A 16 14.29 5.45 -3.77
N VAL A 17 15.19 4.64 -4.30
CA VAL A 17 16.41 4.22 -3.60
C VAL A 17 17.27 5.42 -3.22
N ARG A 18 17.52 6.33 -4.15
CA ARG A 18 18.32 7.54 -3.89
C ARG A 18 17.64 8.48 -2.89
N GLY A 19 16.31 8.54 -2.89
CA GLY A 19 15.53 9.34 -1.95
C GLY A 19 15.43 8.74 -0.56
N GLY A 20 15.88 7.49 -0.38
CA GLY A 20 15.84 6.79 0.90
C GLY A 20 14.44 6.28 1.25
N ALA A 21 13.62 5.89 0.28
CA ALA A 21 12.37 5.20 0.54
C ALA A 21 12.61 3.88 1.27
N ASP A 22 11.67 3.45 2.13
CA ASP A 22 11.79 2.20 2.89
C ASP A 22 11.33 1.01 2.07
N GLN A 23 10.36 1.22 1.18
CA GLN A 23 9.78 0.18 0.32
C GLN A 23 9.22 0.76 -0.99
N ILE A 24 8.94 -0.11 -1.93
CA ILE A 24 8.34 0.21 -3.22
C ILE A 24 6.91 -0.32 -3.24
N HIS A 25 5.94 0.57 -3.40
CA HIS A 25 4.54 0.21 -3.56
C HIS A 25 4.19 0.05 -5.04
N LEU A 26 3.60 -1.10 -5.40
CA LEU A 26 3.34 -1.54 -6.77
C LEU A 26 1.84 -1.77 -7.00
N ASP A 27 1.17 -0.82 -7.63
CA ASP A 27 -0.28 -0.84 -7.91
C ASP A 27 -0.59 -1.73 -9.12
N VAL A 28 -1.07 -2.94 -8.88
CA VAL A 28 -1.49 -3.90 -9.90
C VAL A 28 -3.00 -3.84 -10.08
N ILE A 29 -3.44 -3.43 -11.26
CA ILE A 29 -4.87 -3.25 -11.59
C ILE A 29 -5.20 -4.05 -12.84
N ASP A 30 -6.32 -4.80 -12.80
CA ASP A 30 -6.73 -5.77 -13.84
C ASP A 30 -7.83 -5.27 -14.79
N GLY A 31 -8.34 -4.06 -14.60
CA GLY A 31 -9.45 -3.52 -15.39
C GLY A 31 -10.84 -4.02 -14.98
N HIS A 32 -10.94 -4.93 -13.99
CA HIS A 32 -12.19 -5.44 -13.45
C HIS A 32 -12.48 -4.85 -12.07
N PHE A 33 -11.52 -4.94 -11.17
CA PHE A 33 -11.65 -4.38 -9.82
C PHE A 33 -11.69 -2.84 -9.81
N ALA A 34 -10.89 -2.21 -10.69
CA ALA A 34 -10.85 -0.77 -10.89
C ALA A 34 -10.70 -0.43 -12.40
N PRO A 35 -11.16 0.76 -12.84
CA PRO A 35 -11.26 1.09 -14.28
C PRO A 35 -9.90 1.52 -14.88
N ASN A 36 -8.87 0.72 -14.69
CA ASN A 36 -7.54 0.91 -15.26
C ASN A 36 -6.86 -0.46 -15.44
N ILE A 37 -5.82 -0.54 -16.26
CA ILE A 37 -4.94 -1.70 -16.41
C ILE A 37 -3.51 -1.19 -16.28
N THR A 38 -2.71 -1.77 -15.37
CA THR A 38 -1.35 -1.31 -15.13
C THR A 38 -0.31 -2.31 -15.62
N PHE A 39 0.16 -3.17 -14.76
CA PHE A 39 1.21 -4.15 -15.06
C PHE A 39 1.00 -5.44 -14.26
N GLY A 40 1.81 -6.45 -14.55
CA GLY A 40 1.70 -7.77 -13.94
C GLY A 40 3.03 -8.29 -13.38
N PRO A 41 3.07 -9.60 -13.05
CA PRO A 41 4.25 -10.24 -12.41
C PRO A 41 5.56 -10.07 -13.19
N GLY A 42 5.49 -9.99 -14.53
CA GLY A 42 6.67 -9.76 -15.37
C GLY A 42 7.37 -8.44 -15.09
N THR A 43 6.59 -7.37 -14.88
CA THR A 43 7.13 -6.05 -14.50
C THR A 43 7.72 -6.09 -13.10
N VAL A 44 7.03 -6.67 -12.12
CA VAL A 44 7.54 -6.82 -10.75
C VAL A 44 8.89 -7.55 -10.76
N LYS A 45 8.99 -8.66 -11.50
CA LYS A 45 10.25 -9.41 -11.66
C LYS A 45 11.37 -8.60 -12.33
N ALA A 46 11.03 -7.72 -13.25
CA ALA A 46 12.02 -6.85 -13.90
C ALA A 46 12.54 -5.79 -12.92
N LEU A 47 11.64 -5.17 -12.13
CA LEU A 47 11.96 -4.17 -11.13
C LEU A 47 12.75 -4.75 -9.96
N ARG A 48 12.45 -5.98 -9.51
CA ARG A 48 13.17 -6.65 -8.43
C ARG A 48 14.70 -6.71 -8.65
N ARG A 49 15.13 -6.75 -9.89
CA ARG A 49 16.56 -6.73 -10.25
C ARG A 49 17.24 -5.38 -10.09
N ARG A 50 16.47 -4.31 -9.78
CA ARG A 50 16.98 -2.95 -9.70
C ARG A 50 17.29 -2.50 -8.27
N CYS A 51 16.69 -3.14 -7.24
CA CYS A 51 16.92 -2.76 -5.83
C CYS A 51 16.56 -3.90 -4.88
N ASP A 52 17.02 -3.78 -3.63
CA ASP A 52 16.75 -4.73 -2.55
C ASP A 52 15.68 -4.22 -1.56
N LEU A 53 15.05 -3.07 -1.83
CA LEU A 53 13.95 -2.56 -1.00
C LEU A 53 12.79 -3.56 -0.99
N LYS A 54 12.03 -3.61 0.09
CA LYS A 54 10.79 -4.38 0.13
C LYS A 54 9.85 -3.96 -0.99
N PHE A 55 9.23 -4.94 -1.65
CA PHE A 55 8.15 -4.70 -2.62
C PHE A 55 6.83 -5.04 -1.97
N ASP A 56 6.04 -4.01 -1.69
CA ASP A 56 4.63 -4.15 -1.38
C ASP A 56 3.84 -4.11 -2.68
N THR A 57 3.25 -5.24 -3.03
CA THR A 57 2.49 -5.40 -4.26
C THR A 57 1.00 -5.38 -3.95
N HIS A 58 0.38 -4.25 -4.24
CA HIS A 58 -1.03 -3.98 -4.00
C HIS A 58 -1.89 -4.51 -5.16
N LEU A 59 -2.62 -5.58 -4.89
CA LEU A 59 -3.40 -6.30 -5.89
C LEU A 59 -4.85 -5.81 -5.93
N MET A 60 -5.11 -4.82 -6.74
CA MET A 60 -6.44 -4.32 -7.11
C MET A 60 -7.00 -5.17 -8.26
N ILE A 61 -7.23 -6.46 -7.99
CA ILE A 61 -7.65 -7.46 -8.97
C ILE A 61 -8.82 -8.29 -8.45
N ASP A 62 -9.70 -8.71 -9.36
CA ASP A 62 -10.94 -9.42 -9.03
C ASP A 62 -10.71 -10.84 -8.49
N ARG A 63 -9.67 -11.53 -8.95
CA ARG A 63 -9.40 -12.94 -8.63
C ARG A 63 -7.98 -13.19 -8.14
N PRO A 64 -7.60 -12.70 -6.93
CA PRO A 64 -6.21 -12.72 -6.47
C PRO A 64 -5.60 -14.11 -6.30
N LEU A 65 -6.39 -15.13 -5.91
CA LEU A 65 -5.94 -16.51 -5.77
C LEU A 65 -5.28 -17.08 -7.03
N LEU A 66 -5.67 -16.61 -8.22
CA LEU A 66 -5.06 -17.06 -9.49
C LEU A 66 -3.64 -16.55 -9.72
N TYR A 67 -3.23 -15.51 -8.97
CA TYR A 67 -2.01 -14.77 -9.25
C TYR A 67 -1.02 -14.72 -8.09
N VAL A 68 -1.42 -15.08 -6.88
CA VAL A 68 -0.61 -14.96 -5.66
C VAL A 68 0.79 -15.57 -5.85
N GLU A 69 0.89 -16.82 -6.30
CA GLU A 69 2.18 -17.48 -6.50
C GLU A 69 3.05 -16.80 -7.56
N LYS A 70 2.43 -16.28 -8.62
CA LYS A 70 3.15 -15.58 -9.70
C LYS A 70 3.80 -14.28 -9.21
N PHE A 71 3.16 -13.56 -8.31
CA PHE A 71 3.74 -12.36 -7.71
C PHE A 71 4.80 -12.69 -6.65
N LEU A 72 4.63 -13.76 -5.89
CA LEU A 72 5.67 -14.28 -5.00
C LEU A 72 6.92 -14.68 -5.79
N ASP A 73 6.76 -15.41 -6.89
CA ASP A 73 7.86 -15.80 -7.79
C ASP A 73 8.50 -14.60 -8.50
N ALA A 74 7.77 -13.51 -8.67
CA ALA A 74 8.28 -12.26 -9.20
C ALA A 74 9.13 -11.47 -8.21
N GLY A 75 9.04 -11.78 -6.90
CA GLY A 75 9.86 -11.18 -5.86
C GLY A 75 9.13 -10.16 -5.00
N SER A 76 7.81 -10.22 -4.91
CA SER A 76 7.03 -9.45 -3.93
C SER A 76 7.38 -9.90 -2.50
N ASP A 77 7.49 -8.95 -1.58
CA ASP A 77 7.77 -9.19 -0.17
C ASP A 77 6.49 -9.10 0.67
N ILE A 78 5.62 -8.16 0.32
CA ILE A 78 4.28 -8.01 0.85
C ILE A 78 3.30 -8.18 -0.31
N LEU A 79 2.23 -8.95 -0.10
CA LEU A 79 1.09 -9.01 -1.03
C LEU A 79 -0.14 -8.46 -0.35
N THR A 80 -0.60 -7.32 -0.82
CA THR A 80 -1.77 -6.62 -0.27
C THR A 80 -3.00 -6.88 -1.14
N PHE A 81 -4.03 -7.44 -0.53
CA PHE A 81 -5.28 -7.85 -1.18
C PHE A 81 -6.46 -7.04 -0.68
N HIS A 82 -7.42 -6.77 -1.53
CA HIS A 82 -8.63 -6.06 -1.15
C HIS A 82 -9.66 -6.93 -0.44
N ALA A 83 -10.16 -6.46 0.71
CA ALA A 83 -11.21 -7.14 1.47
C ALA A 83 -12.51 -7.28 0.68
N GLU A 84 -12.76 -6.40 -0.29
CA GLU A 84 -13.97 -6.40 -1.12
C GLU A 84 -14.09 -7.59 -2.07
N VAL A 85 -13.00 -8.30 -2.35
CA VAL A 85 -12.98 -9.48 -3.23
C VAL A 85 -12.66 -10.78 -2.48
N LEU A 86 -12.67 -10.72 -1.15
CA LEU A 86 -12.36 -11.85 -0.29
C LEU A 86 -13.48 -12.13 0.70
N ASP A 87 -13.52 -13.36 1.16
CA ASP A 87 -14.13 -13.78 2.41
C ASP A 87 -13.05 -14.38 3.34
N GLY A 88 -13.44 -14.78 4.54
CA GLY A 88 -12.50 -15.32 5.51
C GLY A 88 -11.78 -16.58 5.01
N LYS A 89 -12.45 -17.43 4.21
CA LYS A 89 -11.86 -18.67 3.67
C LYS A 89 -10.82 -18.34 2.60
N ALA A 90 -11.15 -17.44 1.68
CA ALA A 90 -10.22 -17.01 0.63
C ALA A 90 -8.98 -16.30 1.24
N PHE A 91 -9.18 -15.51 2.30
CA PHE A 91 -8.07 -14.91 3.03
C PHE A 91 -7.18 -15.98 3.67
N ASP A 92 -7.75 -16.96 4.37
CA ASP A 92 -6.98 -18.04 5.01
C ASP A 92 -6.17 -18.85 3.98
N GLU A 93 -6.71 -19.08 2.78
CA GLU A 93 -6.00 -19.72 1.67
C GLU A 93 -4.82 -18.87 1.17
N LEU A 94 -5.05 -17.58 0.94
CA LEU A 94 -3.99 -16.63 0.53
C LEU A 94 -2.91 -16.51 1.59
N HIS A 95 -3.30 -16.35 2.87
CA HIS A 95 -2.36 -16.27 3.99
C HIS A 95 -1.49 -17.54 4.07
N GLY A 96 -2.09 -18.73 3.94
CA GLY A 96 -1.34 -19.99 3.94
C GLY A 96 -0.28 -20.04 2.83
N VAL A 97 -0.60 -19.59 1.61
CA VAL A 97 0.33 -19.56 0.48
C VAL A 97 1.46 -18.53 0.74
N VAL A 98 1.13 -17.32 1.17
CA VAL A 98 2.09 -16.24 1.41
C VAL A 98 3.03 -16.59 2.57
N ALA A 99 2.48 -17.08 3.70
CA ALA A 99 3.25 -17.46 4.87
C ALA A 99 4.18 -18.66 4.61
N HIS A 100 3.74 -19.65 3.80
CA HIS A 100 4.59 -20.77 3.39
C HIS A 100 5.85 -20.32 2.63
N ARG A 101 5.77 -19.18 1.93
CA ARG A 101 6.91 -18.57 1.21
C ARG A 101 7.73 -17.61 2.09
N GLY A 102 7.42 -17.49 3.40
CA GLY A 102 8.08 -16.57 4.33
C GLY A 102 7.89 -15.10 3.96
N LYS A 103 6.73 -14.77 3.36
CA LYS A 103 6.37 -13.43 2.94
C LYS A 103 5.23 -12.86 3.80
N GLU A 104 4.98 -11.56 3.65
CA GLU A 104 4.01 -10.82 4.45
C GLU A 104 2.69 -10.64 3.67
N ILE A 105 1.56 -10.69 4.38
CA ILE A 105 0.25 -10.42 3.79
C ILE A 105 -0.29 -9.08 4.26
N GLY A 106 -0.75 -8.27 3.32
CA GLY A 106 -1.49 -7.04 3.55
C GLY A 106 -2.98 -7.20 3.23
N LEU A 107 -3.80 -6.40 3.89
CA LEU A 107 -5.24 -6.29 3.60
C LEU A 107 -5.59 -4.85 3.30
N ALA A 108 -6.23 -4.57 2.17
CA ALA A 108 -6.65 -3.24 1.75
C ALA A 108 -8.17 -3.08 1.82
N ILE A 109 -8.62 -1.85 2.11
CA ILE A 109 -10.02 -1.44 2.01
C ILE A 109 -10.17 -0.12 1.28
N LYS A 110 -11.23 0.00 0.46
CA LYS A 110 -11.63 1.26 -0.21
C LYS A 110 -12.13 2.30 0.81
N PRO A 111 -12.19 3.58 0.43
CA PRO A 111 -12.70 4.63 1.33
C PRO A 111 -14.10 4.34 1.87
N SER A 112 -14.98 3.78 1.03
CA SER A 112 -16.38 3.49 1.38
C SER A 112 -16.59 2.15 2.08
N THR A 113 -15.58 1.26 2.14
CA THR A 113 -15.71 -0.09 2.69
C THR A 113 -15.34 -0.11 4.17
N GLU A 114 -16.26 -0.53 5.04
CA GLU A 114 -15.94 -0.83 6.44
C GLU A 114 -15.16 -2.15 6.53
N LEU A 115 -14.30 -2.28 7.54
CA LEU A 115 -13.55 -3.51 7.76
C LEU A 115 -14.52 -4.64 8.14
N PRO A 116 -14.64 -5.73 7.36
CA PRO A 116 -15.61 -6.77 7.64
C PRO A 116 -15.21 -7.61 8.88
N ASP A 117 -16.19 -8.19 9.55
CA ASP A 117 -15.98 -8.95 10.79
C ASP A 117 -14.95 -10.09 10.63
N TRP A 118 -14.93 -10.75 9.46
CA TRP A 118 -13.96 -11.81 9.19
C TRP A 118 -12.51 -11.25 9.17
N ALA A 119 -12.32 -10.02 8.69
CA ALA A 119 -11.01 -9.37 8.67
C ALA A 119 -10.59 -8.91 10.06
N VAL A 120 -11.55 -8.37 10.85
CA VAL A 120 -11.32 -8.03 12.27
C VAL A 120 -10.86 -9.24 13.08
N ALA A 121 -11.38 -10.43 12.78
CA ALA A 121 -11.00 -11.68 13.45
C ALA A 121 -9.59 -12.18 13.05
N ARG A 122 -8.97 -11.61 12.01
CA ARG A 122 -7.66 -12.03 11.44
C ARG A 122 -6.61 -10.93 11.43
N LEU A 123 -6.82 -9.87 12.19
CA LEU A 123 -5.87 -8.76 12.25
C LEU A 123 -4.46 -9.17 12.73
N ASP A 124 -4.36 -10.25 13.50
CA ASP A 124 -3.08 -10.78 13.96
C ASP A 124 -2.28 -11.48 12.84
N ASP A 125 -2.95 -11.89 11.77
CA ASP A 125 -2.34 -12.51 10.59
C ASP A 125 -1.94 -11.48 9.53
N VAL A 126 -2.36 -10.20 9.68
CA VAL A 126 -2.12 -9.12 8.74
C VAL A 126 -0.89 -8.31 9.16
N SER A 127 0.09 -8.18 8.28
CA SER A 127 1.29 -7.35 8.52
C SER A 127 1.04 -5.87 8.21
N VAL A 128 0.21 -5.60 7.20
CA VAL A 128 -0.11 -4.24 6.74
C VAL A 128 -1.60 -4.12 6.47
N LEU A 129 -2.25 -3.14 7.09
CA LEU A 129 -3.62 -2.75 6.77
C LEU A 129 -3.60 -1.48 5.92
N THR A 130 -3.82 -1.63 4.62
CA THR A 130 -3.83 -0.52 3.67
C THR A 130 -5.20 0.15 3.65
N PHE A 131 -5.22 1.38 4.11
CA PHE A 131 -6.39 2.23 4.11
C PHE A 131 -6.34 3.20 2.93
N MET A 132 -7.21 2.99 1.95
CA MET A 132 -7.29 3.88 0.79
C MET A 132 -8.06 5.15 1.14
N THR A 133 -7.51 6.29 0.76
CA THR A 133 -8.09 7.62 0.92
C THR A 133 -8.62 8.20 -0.40
N VAL A 134 -8.52 7.41 -1.47
CA VAL A 134 -9.07 7.69 -2.80
C VAL A 134 -9.66 6.40 -3.37
N ASN A 135 -10.53 6.52 -4.37
CA ASN A 135 -10.99 5.34 -5.08
C ASN A 135 -9.85 4.73 -5.92
N PRO A 136 -9.70 3.37 -5.94
CA PRO A 136 -8.73 2.70 -6.78
C PRO A 136 -8.83 3.07 -8.25
N GLY A 137 -7.68 3.12 -8.95
CA GLY A 137 -7.66 3.23 -10.40
C GLY A 137 -6.63 4.18 -10.96
N PHE A 138 -6.49 5.38 -10.44
CA PHE A 138 -5.62 6.41 -11.02
C PHE A 138 -4.82 7.14 -9.94
N SER A 139 -3.56 7.47 -10.28
CA SER A 139 -2.74 8.34 -9.46
C SER A 139 -3.14 9.82 -9.55
N GLY A 140 -2.65 10.65 -8.61
CA GLY A 140 -2.85 12.10 -8.64
C GLY A 140 -4.20 12.59 -8.13
N GLN A 141 -5.03 11.72 -7.56
CA GLN A 141 -6.26 12.12 -6.89
C GLN A 141 -5.94 12.83 -5.55
N ALA A 142 -6.71 13.85 -5.22
CA ALA A 142 -6.61 14.50 -3.91
C ALA A 142 -7.17 13.57 -2.83
N MET A 143 -6.50 13.54 -1.66
CA MET A 143 -6.95 12.78 -0.50
C MET A 143 -8.36 13.21 -0.07
N ASP A 144 -9.25 12.25 0.11
CA ASP A 144 -10.55 12.49 0.73
C ASP A 144 -10.38 12.61 2.25
N MET A 145 -10.35 13.84 2.74
CA MET A 145 -10.18 14.14 4.17
C MET A 145 -11.35 13.65 5.04
N SER A 146 -12.51 13.34 4.46
CA SER A 146 -13.62 12.76 5.21
C SER A 146 -13.31 11.36 5.75
N THR A 147 -12.34 10.67 5.13
CA THR A 147 -11.89 9.34 5.53
C THR A 147 -11.07 9.33 6.83
N MET A 148 -10.59 10.49 7.28
CA MET A 148 -9.70 10.59 8.45
C MET A 148 -10.35 10.10 9.76
N THR A 149 -11.67 10.30 9.94
CA THR A 149 -12.39 9.76 11.10
C THR A 149 -12.42 8.23 11.10
N LYS A 150 -12.53 7.63 9.92
CA LYS A 150 -12.46 6.17 9.77
C LYS A 150 -11.06 5.65 10.08
N LEU A 151 -10.02 6.36 9.64
CA LEU A 151 -8.63 6.03 9.98
C LEU A 151 -8.40 6.01 11.50
N GLU A 152 -8.92 6.99 12.25
CA GLU A 152 -8.84 7.01 13.71
C GLU A 152 -9.51 5.78 14.34
N ARG A 153 -10.70 5.39 13.84
CA ARG A 153 -11.42 4.20 14.34
C ARG A 153 -10.63 2.91 14.06
N ILE A 154 -10.02 2.79 12.88
CA ILE A 154 -9.17 1.65 12.52
C ILE A 154 -7.93 1.60 13.41
N SER A 155 -7.27 2.73 13.62
CA SER A 155 -6.10 2.82 14.50
C SER A 155 -6.44 2.42 15.94
N ALA A 156 -7.58 2.90 16.47
CA ALA A 156 -8.07 2.51 17.79
C ALA A 156 -8.37 1.00 17.86
N LEU A 157 -9.02 0.44 16.83
CA LEU A 157 -9.34 -0.98 16.75
C LEU A 157 -8.08 -1.86 16.79
N LEU A 158 -7.06 -1.54 16.00
CA LEU A 158 -5.80 -2.29 15.98
C LEU A 158 -5.12 -2.25 17.36
N LYS A 159 -5.11 -1.08 17.99
CA LYS A 159 -4.57 -0.91 19.34
C LYS A 159 -5.34 -1.72 20.37
N ASP A 160 -6.66 -1.70 20.34
CA ASP A 160 -7.51 -2.44 21.29
C ASP A 160 -7.38 -3.95 21.12
N LYS A 161 -7.12 -4.41 19.91
CA LYS A 161 -6.83 -5.82 19.60
C LYS A 161 -5.40 -6.23 19.92
N GLY A 162 -4.48 -5.28 20.16
CA GLY A 162 -3.06 -5.56 20.33
C GLY A 162 -2.39 -6.03 19.04
N SER A 163 -2.99 -5.74 17.88
CA SER A 163 -2.44 -6.10 16.57
C SER A 163 -1.16 -5.31 16.29
N GLY A 164 -0.15 -6.01 15.77
CA GLY A 164 1.12 -5.42 15.32
C GLY A 164 1.09 -4.94 13.86
N ALA A 165 -0.06 -4.95 13.18
CA ALA A 165 -0.17 -4.52 11.80
C ALA A 165 0.18 -3.03 11.63
N ASP A 166 0.98 -2.73 10.62
CA ASP A 166 1.18 -1.36 10.16
C ASP A 166 -0.10 -0.81 9.51
N ILE A 167 -0.33 0.50 9.65
CA ILE A 167 -1.43 1.20 8.97
C ILE A 167 -0.85 1.96 7.78
N GLU A 168 -1.03 1.40 6.61
CA GLU A 168 -0.61 2.02 5.37
C GLU A 168 -1.71 2.92 4.81
N ILE A 169 -1.33 4.11 4.38
CA ILE A 169 -2.23 5.09 3.77
C ILE A 169 -1.90 5.23 2.30
N ASP A 170 -2.86 4.86 1.46
CA ASP A 170 -2.74 4.95 0.00
C ASP A 170 -3.78 5.91 -0.58
N GLY A 171 -3.27 6.95 -1.26
CA GLY A 171 -4.04 7.95 -1.96
C GLY A 171 -3.82 9.38 -1.50
N GLY A 172 -3.30 10.21 -2.39
CA GLY A 172 -3.19 11.66 -2.20
C GLY A 172 -2.31 12.11 -1.03
N VAL A 173 -1.34 11.27 -0.60
CA VAL A 173 -0.38 11.66 0.44
C VAL A 173 0.57 12.71 -0.12
N GLU A 174 0.59 13.85 0.53
CA GLU A 174 1.37 15.04 0.18
C GLU A 174 2.04 15.63 1.44
N PRO A 175 3.13 16.40 1.30
CA PRO A 175 3.75 17.05 2.45
C PRO A 175 2.81 17.91 3.30
N GLU A 176 1.73 18.43 2.68
CA GLU A 176 0.77 19.32 3.31
C GLU A 176 -0.22 18.58 4.23
N ASN A 177 -0.51 17.30 3.97
CA ASN A 177 -1.50 16.52 4.71
C ASN A 177 -0.89 15.37 5.56
N VAL A 178 0.39 15.05 5.39
CA VAL A 178 1.05 13.94 6.08
C VAL A 178 0.93 14.02 7.61
N HIS A 179 0.96 15.22 8.17
CA HIS A 179 0.81 15.45 9.61
C HIS A 179 -0.55 14.95 10.14
N GLU A 180 -1.64 15.21 9.40
CA GLU A 180 -2.98 14.74 9.77
C GLU A 180 -3.08 13.22 9.70
N VAL A 181 -2.49 12.61 8.67
CA VAL A 181 -2.45 11.16 8.48
C VAL A 181 -1.72 10.48 9.63
N VAL A 182 -0.51 10.96 9.95
CA VAL A 182 0.32 10.37 11.02
C VAL A 182 -0.34 10.53 12.37
N LYS A 183 -0.89 11.71 12.70
CA LYS A 183 -1.60 11.93 13.97
C LYS A 183 -2.76 10.97 14.20
N ARG A 184 -3.43 10.53 13.14
CA ARG A 184 -4.56 9.59 13.21
C ARG A 184 -4.16 8.12 13.13
N GLY A 185 -2.87 7.83 13.08
CA GLY A 185 -2.38 6.46 13.21
C GLY A 185 -1.69 5.88 11.99
N GLY A 186 -1.75 6.53 10.82
CA GLY A 186 -0.98 6.09 9.66
C GLY A 186 0.52 6.10 9.95
N ASN A 187 1.23 5.02 9.65
CA ASN A 187 2.67 4.89 9.88
C ASN A 187 3.44 4.39 8.64
N VAL A 188 2.76 3.90 7.61
CA VAL A 188 3.30 3.64 6.27
C VAL A 188 2.60 4.56 5.26
N LEU A 189 3.36 5.27 4.45
CA LEU A 189 2.85 6.36 3.61
C LEU A 189 3.14 6.07 2.13
N VAL A 190 2.10 5.79 1.35
CA VAL A 190 2.21 5.62 -0.10
C VAL A 190 2.04 6.98 -0.77
N ALA A 191 3.13 7.51 -1.33
CA ALA A 191 3.16 8.79 -1.99
C ALA A 191 3.53 8.63 -3.48
N GLY A 192 2.54 8.72 -4.34
CA GLY A 192 2.72 8.73 -5.80
C GLY A 192 3.02 10.14 -6.31
N ALA A 193 2.00 10.92 -6.63
CA ALA A 193 2.14 12.29 -7.12
C ALA A 193 2.85 13.22 -6.14
N GLY A 194 2.73 12.97 -4.82
CA GLY A 194 3.44 13.70 -3.77
C GLY A 194 4.97 13.58 -3.86
N VAL A 195 5.46 12.56 -4.56
CA VAL A 195 6.88 12.35 -4.87
C VAL A 195 7.15 12.60 -6.35
N TYR A 196 6.64 11.78 -7.22
CA TYR A 196 6.98 11.76 -8.64
C TYR A 196 6.42 12.94 -9.44
N GLY A 197 5.41 13.63 -8.95
CA GLY A 197 4.88 14.85 -9.54
C GLY A 197 5.69 16.12 -9.19
N LYS A 198 6.74 16.01 -8.36
CA LYS A 198 7.57 17.15 -7.95
C LYS A 198 8.77 17.31 -8.87
N SER A 199 9.30 18.55 -8.96
CA SER A 199 10.49 18.86 -9.76
C SER A 199 11.76 18.16 -9.29
N ASP A 200 11.83 17.77 -8.03
CA ASP A 200 12.90 16.98 -7.42
C ASP A 200 12.29 15.87 -6.56
N PRO A 201 12.00 14.69 -7.15
CA PRO A 201 11.39 13.59 -6.43
C PRO A 201 12.26 13.04 -5.28
N VAL A 202 13.58 13.04 -5.43
CA VAL A 202 14.52 12.60 -4.38
C VAL A 202 14.36 13.47 -3.12
N LYS A 203 14.35 14.79 -3.31
CA LYS A 203 14.12 15.74 -2.21
C LYS A 203 12.70 15.63 -1.62
N ALA A 204 11.70 15.33 -2.47
CA ALA A 204 10.32 15.18 -2.02
C ALA A 204 10.16 14.02 -1.02
N ILE A 205 10.85 12.88 -1.24
CA ILE A 205 10.86 11.75 -0.30
C ILE A 205 11.41 12.19 1.06
N GLY A 206 12.57 12.87 1.07
CA GLY A 206 13.16 13.41 2.31
C GLY A 206 12.22 14.36 3.06
N THR A 207 11.56 15.25 2.32
CA THR A 207 10.60 16.22 2.90
C THR A 207 9.40 15.52 3.53
N LEU A 208 8.84 14.50 2.86
CA LEU A 208 7.73 13.70 3.40
C LEU A 208 8.15 12.99 4.69
N ARG A 209 9.32 12.34 4.69
CA ARG A 209 9.88 11.68 5.86
C ARG A 209 10.05 12.62 7.04
N GLU A 210 10.73 13.76 6.85
CA GLU A 210 10.94 14.75 7.91
C GLU A 210 9.62 15.21 8.55
N ARG A 211 8.61 15.49 7.72
CA ARG A 211 7.29 15.93 8.21
C ARG A 211 6.55 14.82 8.94
N ALA A 212 6.61 13.57 8.43
CA ALA A 212 6.00 12.41 9.07
C ALA A 212 6.63 12.13 10.45
N GLU A 213 7.96 12.10 10.52
CA GLU A 213 8.69 11.88 11.77
C GLU A 213 8.45 12.99 12.80
N ARG A 214 8.36 14.25 12.35
CA ARG A 214 7.97 15.37 13.22
C ARG A 214 6.56 15.15 13.78
N ALA A 215 5.59 14.81 12.93
CA ALA A 215 4.22 14.56 13.36
C ALA A 215 4.12 13.38 14.35
N ALA A 216 4.97 12.37 14.19
CA ALA A 216 5.03 11.22 15.10
C ALA A 216 5.61 11.58 16.49
N ARG A 217 6.55 12.54 16.55
CA ARG A 217 7.10 13.04 17.83
C ARG A 217 6.12 13.96 18.58
N ASP A 218 5.19 14.60 17.86
CA ASP A 218 4.20 15.53 18.41
C ASP A 218 2.91 14.81 18.88
N LYS A 219 2.89 13.45 18.86
CA LYS A 219 1.83 12.58 19.39
C LYS A 219 1.96 12.44 20.91
#